data_0b76b862c078b698fb9eead62e748c7e
#
_entry.id   0b76b862c078b698fb9eead62e748c7e
#
_cell.length_a   1.000
_cell.length_b   1.000
_cell.length_c   1.000
_cell.angle_alpha   90.00
_cell.angle_beta   90.00
_cell.angle_gamma   90.00
#
_symmetry.space_group_name_H-M   'P 1'
#
loop_
_entity.id
_entity.type
_entity.pdbx_description
1 polymer ?
#
loop_
_entity_poly.entity_id
_entity_poly.type
_entity_poly.pdbx_seq_one_letter_code
_entity_poly.pdbx_strand_id
1 'polypeptide(L)'
;MFDSCRRDIHYLRLSVIDRCNLRCRYCMPDGAKILEHEEVLTHEEFLRLAALFAQCGIDTVRVTGGEPLVRKSVAQLVAGLKATPGIRHVSMTTNGTLLAQQLPALLDAGLDSVNISLDTLDPAVFRHITARDEFASVQAGLRAALESPLPVKLNCVPQVGVNEGELEAIAALARDNDLQVRFIEMMPIGYGAAMPCVSGPELRARFANRWPELHPVEGTTFGNGPAVYYTVPGWKGSIGFIAAVHGKFCASCNRVRLTSQGFLRPCLASETGCDLRALLRGGADDARLRTAIRETIWSKPREHHFEDRCMPATRSMYRIGG
;
A
#
# COMPACT_ATOMS: atom_id res chain seq x y z
N MET A 1 -8.82 -16.86 6.85
CA MET A 1 -10.04 -17.40 6.19
C MET A 1 -9.72 -17.76 4.74
N PHE A 2 -10.20 -18.90 4.22
CA PHE A 2 -9.94 -19.32 2.84
C PHE A 2 -10.96 -18.73 1.86
N ASP A 3 -10.49 -18.33 0.68
CA ASP A 3 -11.34 -17.99 -0.46
C ASP A 3 -11.69 -19.22 -1.33
N SER A 4 -12.44 -19.04 -2.41
CA SER A 4 -12.84 -20.12 -3.34
C SER A 4 -11.66 -20.79 -4.04
N CYS A 5 -10.49 -20.15 -4.09
CA CYS A 5 -9.24 -20.68 -4.65
C CYS A 5 -8.31 -21.28 -3.58
N ARG A 6 -8.78 -21.46 -2.34
CA ARG A 6 -8.03 -21.97 -1.18
C ARG A 6 -6.84 -21.11 -0.76
N ARG A 7 -6.85 -19.80 -1.07
CA ARG A 7 -5.86 -18.86 -0.56
C ARG A 7 -6.26 -18.43 0.85
N ASP A 8 -5.32 -18.38 1.78
CA ASP A 8 -5.56 -17.88 3.13
C ASP A 8 -5.57 -16.35 3.14
N ILE A 9 -6.75 -15.77 3.26
CA ILE A 9 -6.97 -14.32 3.28
C ILE A 9 -6.97 -13.84 4.73
N HIS A 10 -5.87 -13.22 5.13
CA HIS A 10 -5.65 -12.73 6.50
C HIS A 10 -5.19 -11.26 6.54
N TYR A 11 -5.12 -10.58 5.38
CA TYR A 11 -4.56 -9.25 5.27
C TYR A 11 -5.58 -8.25 4.71
N LEU A 12 -5.91 -7.23 5.48
CA LEU A 12 -6.79 -6.12 5.09
C LEU A 12 -5.98 -4.87 4.75
N ARG A 13 -6.13 -4.34 3.53
CA ARG A 13 -5.73 -2.96 3.23
C ARG A 13 -6.90 -2.05 3.52
N LEU A 14 -6.71 -1.13 4.47
CA LEU A 14 -7.72 -0.23 4.98
C LEU A 14 -7.43 1.19 4.51
N SER A 15 -8.16 1.68 3.50
CA SER A 15 -8.11 3.08 3.10
C SER A 15 -8.93 3.91 4.08
N VAL A 16 -8.29 4.80 4.83
CA VAL A 16 -8.97 5.57 5.87
C VAL A 16 -9.44 6.94 5.38
N ILE A 17 -8.96 7.39 4.22
CA ILE A 17 -9.30 8.67 3.61
C ILE A 17 -8.97 8.63 2.11
N ASP A 18 -9.70 9.39 1.30
CA ASP A 18 -9.43 9.57 -0.13
C ASP A 18 -8.60 10.82 -0.43
N ARG A 19 -8.45 11.72 0.54
CA ARG A 19 -7.67 12.96 0.40
C ARG A 19 -6.18 12.68 0.50
N CYS A 20 -5.39 13.45 -0.26
CA CYS A 20 -3.93 13.43 -0.21
C CYS A 20 -3.41 14.87 -0.30
N ASN A 21 -2.29 15.17 0.33
CA ASN A 21 -1.61 16.46 0.23
C ASN A 21 -0.64 16.55 -0.97
N LEU A 22 -0.32 15.42 -1.61
CA LEU A 22 0.37 15.36 -2.90
C LEU A 22 -0.61 15.19 -4.07
N ARG A 23 -0.13 15.44 -5.30
CA ARG A 23 -0.89 15.33 -6.56
C ARG A 23 -0.11 14.51 -7.58
N CYS A 24 0.31 13.30 -7.17
CA CYS A 24 1.07 12.42 -8.05
C CYS A 24 0.30 12.13 -9.34
N ARG A 25 0.95 12.38 -10.48
CA ARG A 25 0.34 12.33 -11.82
C ARG A 25 -0.29 10.98 -12.15
N TYR A 26 0.32 9.89 -11.69
CA TYR A 26 -0.17 8.53 -11.93
C TYR A 26 -1.26 8.08 -10.96
N CYS A 27 -1.47 8.81 -9.85
CA CYS A 27 -2.38 8.41 -8.76
C CYS A 27 -3.58 9.36 -8.61
N MET A 28 -3.32 10.62 -8.28
CA MET A 28 -4.32 11.63 -7.92
C MET A 28 -3.90 13.02 -8.42
N PRO A 29 -3.94 13.30 -9.75
CA PRO A 29 -3.58 14.60 -10.26
C PRO A 29 -4.55 15.70 -9.79
N ASP A 30 -4.18 16.96 -10.03
CA ASP A 30 -5.06 18.10 -9.74
C ASP A 30 -6.41 17.95 -10.46
N GLY A 31 -7.49 18.39 -9.80
CA GLY A 31 -8.87 18.19 -10.29
C GLY A 31 -9.49 16.83 -9.97
N ALA A 32 -8.75 15.91 -9.31
CA ALA A 32 -9.32 14.66 -8.83
C ALA A 32 -10.46 14.92 -7.84
N LYS A 33 -11.60 14.24 -8.06
CA LYS A 33 -12.77 14.38 -7.18
C LYS A 33 -12.51 13.70 -5.83
N ILE A 34 -12.73 14.43 -4.76
CA ILE A 34 -12.69 13.93 -3.37
C ILE A 34 -14.11 13.67 -2.87
N LEU A 35 -14.21 12.82 -1.85
CA LEU A 35 -15.48 12.49 -1.21
C LEU A 35 -15.93 13.58 -0.25
N GLU A 36 -17.24 13.71 -0.08
CA GLU A 36 -17.81 14.48 1.01
C GLU A 36 -17.54 13.77 2.35
N HIS A 37 -17.56 14.54 3.43
CA HIS A 37 -17.19 14.02 4.76
C HIS A 37 -18.10 12.85 5.19
N GLU A 38 -19.38 12.95 4.90
CA GLU A 38 -20.41 11.97 5.24
C GLU A 38 -20.27 10.67 4.44
N GLU A 39 -19.58 10.70 3.32
CA GLU A 39 -19.31 9.51 2.51
C GLU A 39 -18.17 8.66 3.07
N VAL A 40 -17.34 9.22 3.93
CA VAL A 40 -16.22 8.51 4.56
C VAL A 40 -16.67 7.85 5.84
N LEU A 41 -16.16 6.66 6.14
CA LEU A 41 -16.40 5.98 7.41
C LEU A 41 -15.80 6.75 8.58
N THR A 42 -16.50 6.74 9.73
CA THR A 42 -15.98 7.28 11.00
C THR A 42 -14.92 6.35 11.61
N HIS A 43 -14.25 6.77 12.69
CA HIS A 43 -13.30 5.90 13.39
C HIS A 43 -14.01 4.69 14.01
N GLU A 44 -15.18 4.92 14.61
CA GLU A 44 -15.99 3.88 15.23
C GLU A 44 -16.47 2.85 14.22
N GLU A 45 -16.91 3.31 13.04
CA GLU A 45 -17.30 2.42 11.92
C GLU A 45 -16.13 1.57 11.44
N PHE A 46 -14.92 2.16 11.30
CA PHE A 46 -13.71 1.41 10.95
C PHE A 46 -13.37 0.36 12.01
N LEU A 47 -13.41 0.72 13.29
CA LEU A 47 -13.06 -0.20 14.38
C LEU A 47 -14.09 -1.33 14.51
N ARG A 48 -15.39 -1.03 14.36
CA ARG A 48 -16.43 -2.06 14.32
C ARG A 48 -16.22 -3.05 13.18
N LEU A 49 -15.93 -2.54 11.97
CA LEU A 49 -15.65 -3.40 10.82
C LEU A 49 -14.34 -4.19 11.02
N ALA A 50 -13.28 -3.58 11.58
CA ALA A 50 -12.02 -4.27 11.87
C ALA A 50 -12.22 -5.45 12.83
N ALA A 51 -13.05 -5.30 13.86
CA ALA A 51 -13.41 -6.39 14.78
C ALA A 51 -14.13 -7.53 14.04
N LEU A 52 -15.03 -7.21 13.10
CA LEU A 52 -15.72 -8.23 12.31
C LEU A 52 -14.77 -8.91 11.31
N PHE A 53 -13.84 -8.18 10.71
CA PHE A 53 -12.78 -8.75 9.88
C PHE A 53 -11.88 -9.70 10.69
N ALA A 54 -11.51 -9.32 11.92
CA ALA A 54 -10.72 -10.17 12.82
C ALA A 54 -11.45 -11.49 13.13
N GLN A 55 -12.75 -11.44 13.40
CA GLN A 55 -13.58 -12.63 13.57
C GLN A 55 -13.69 -13.49 12.29
N CYS A 56 -13.42 -12.92 11.13
CA CYS A 56 -13.31 -13.65 9.86
C CYS A 56 -11.89 -14.15 9.58
N GLY A 57 -10.92 -13.97 10.49
CA GLY A 57 -9.55 -14.45 10.36
C GLY A 57 -8.57 -13.46 9.75
N ILE A 58 -8.93 -12.16 9.65
CA ILE A 58 -7.97 -11.10 9.31
C ILE A 58 -7.18 -10.76 10.58
N ASP A 59 -5.87 -10.88 10.51
CA ASP A 59 -4.96 -10.56 11.61
C ASP A 59 -3.97 -9.42 11.31
N THR A 60 -3.91 -9.02 10.06
CA THR A 60 -2.99 -7.98 9.58
C THR A 60 -3.77 -6.85 8.91
N VAL A 61 -3.55 -5.61 9.36
CA VAL A 61 -4.15 -4.41 8.78
C VAL A 61 -3.06 -3.48 8.27
N ARG A 62 -3.22 -3.01 7.04
CA ARG A 62 -2.41 -1.92 6.50
C ARG A 62 -3.25 -0.69 6.31
N VAL A 63 -2.98 0.32 7.11
CA VAL A 63 -3.59 1.64 6.99
C VAL A 63 -3.02 2.35 5.76
N THR A 64 -3.91 2.77 4.88
CA THR A 64 -3.61 3.51 3.64
C THR A 64 -4.64 4.62 3.45
N GLY A 65 -4.71 5.18 2.24
CA GLY A 65 -5.71 6.17 1.88
C GLY A 65 -5.37 6.79 0.54
N GLY A 66 -5.75 8.04 0.36
CA GLY A 66 -4.93 8.98 -0.35
C GLY A 66 -3.62 9.12 0.43
N GLU A 67 -3.61 9.98 1.47
CA GLU A 67 -2.53 9.99 2.47
C GLU A 67 -3.14 9.80 3.88
N PRO A 68 -2.84 8.69 4.58
CA PRO A 68 -3.47 8.43 5.88
C PRO A 68 -3.13 9.48 6.94
N LEU A 69 -1.95 10.09 6.88
CA LEU A 69 -1.52 11.09 7.86
C LEU A 69 -2.25 12.44 7.75
N VAL A 70 -3.01 12.70 6.68
CA VAL A 70 -3.90 13.88 6.62
C VAL A 70 -5.23 13.64 7.33
N ARG A 71 -5.55 12.39 7.70
CA ARG A 71 -6.74 12.10 8.51
C ARG A 71 -6.49 12.55 9.96
N LYS A 72 -7.37 13.40 10.47
CA LYS A 72 -7.31 13.82 11.89
C LYS A 72 -7.35 12.59 12.79
N SER A 73 -6.52 12.60 13.83
CA SER A 73 -6.48 11.54 14.87
C SER A 73 -6.21 10.13 14.31
N VAL A 74 -5.45 10.00 13.22
CA VAL A 74 -5.12 8.69 12.63
C VAL A 74 -4.37 7.80 13.62
N ALA A 75 -3.55 8.35 14.52
CA ALA A 75 -2.86 7.60 15.57
C ALA A 75 -3.86 6.93 16.54
N GLN A 76 -4.99 7.60 16.87
CA GLN A 76 -6.06 6.99 17.69
C GLN A 76 -6.71 5.81 16.95
N LEU A 77 -6.90 5.92 15.64
CA LEU A 77 -7.40 4.79 14.83
C LEU A 77 -6.40 3.63 14.84
N VAL A 78 -5.10 3.90 14.70
CA VAL A 78 -4.05 2.87 14.80
C VAL A 78 -4.09 2.19 16.17
N ALA A 79 -4.18 2.95 17.27
CA ALA A 79 -4.31 2.40 18.62
C ALA A 79 -5.55 1.52 18.78
N GLY A 80 -6.69 1.96 18.25
CA GLY A 80 -7.94 1.17 18.28
C GLY A 80 -7.82 -0.12 17.46
N LEU A 81 -7.17 -0.10 16.31
CA LEU A 81 -6.88 -1.29 15.51
C LEU A 81 -5.97 -2.26 16.27
N LYS A 82 -4.91 -1.77 16.92
CA LYS A 82 -4.01 -2.59 17.75
C LYS A 82 -4.70 -3.21 18.95
N ALA A 83 -5.66 -2.49 19.54
CA ALA A 83 -6.46 -3.00 20.66
C ALA A 83 -7.57 -3.97 20.22
N THR A 84 -7.84 -4.10 18.91
CA THR A 84 -8.89 -5.01 18.40
C THR A 84 -8.47 -6.47 18.55
N PRO A 85 -9.20 -7.31 19.32
CA PRO A 85 -8.87 -8.71 19.50
C PRO A 85 -8.77 -9.46 18.16
N GLY A 86 -7.66 -10.17 17.96
CA GLY A 86 -7.37 -10.91 16.72
C GLY A 86 -6.53 -10.14 15.71
N ILE A 87 -6.44 -8.81 15.77
CA ILE A 87 -5.49 -8.04 14.96
C ILE A 87 -4.11 -8.09 15.64
N ARG A 88 -3.14 -8.68 14.94
CA ARG A 88 -1.77 -8.85 15.43
C ARG A 88 -0.83 -7.78 14.90
N HIS A 89 -1.06 -7.34 13.66
CA HIS A 89 -0.13 -6.47 12.95
C HIS A 89 -0.85 -5.29 12.30
N VAL A 90 -0.43 -4.07 12.66
CA VAL A 90 -0.92 -2.82 12.07
C VAL A 90 0.24 -2.08 11.45
N SER A 91 0.20 -1.89 10.14
CA SER A 91 1.23 -1.18 9.37
C SER A 91 0.63 -0.02 8.60
N MET A 92 1.46 0.92 8.17
CA MET A 92 1.00 2.09 7.41
C MET A 92 1.76 2.22 6.09
N THR A 93 1.07 2.72 5.05
CA THR A 93 1.71 3.24 3.84
C THR A 93 1.44 4.73 3.76
N THR A 94 2.48 5.54 3.65
CA THR A 94 2.43 7.00 3.64
C THR A 94 3.36 7.58 2.57
N ASN A 95 3.08 8.80 2.12
CA ASN A 95 3.99 9.57 1.30
C ASN A 95 5.14 10.22 2.10
N GLY A 96 5.12 10.11 3.44
CA GLY A 96 6.19 10.55 4.34
C GLY A 96 6.20 12.03 4.69
N THR A 97 5.44 12.89 4.02
CA THR A 97 5.49 14.36 4.23
C THR A 97 5.16 14.80 5.66
N LEU A 98 4.25 14.11 6.33
CA LEU A 98 3.82 14.40 7.69
C LEU A 98 4.41 13.41 8.72
N LEU A 99 5.25 12.47 8.26
CA LEU A 99 5.69 11.35 9.09
C LEU A 99 6.59 11.82 10.24
N ALA A 100 7.56 12.69 10.00
CA ALA A 100 8.47 13.18 11.07
C ALA A 100 7.70 13.78 12.24
N GLN A 101 6.63 14.54 11.96
CA GLN A 101 5.81 15.19 12.97
C GLN A 101 4.93 14.20 13.76
N GLN A 102 4.38 13.19 13.08
CA GLN A 102 3.37 12.29 13.67
C GLN A 102 3.97 10.97 14.17
N LEU A 103 5.24 10.69 13.87
CA LEU A 103 5.90 9.42 14.21
C LEU A 103 5.84 9.09 15.70
N PRO A 104 6.10 10.03 16.65
CA PRO A 104 6.00 9.71 18.07
C PRO A 104 4.61 9.18 18.45
N ALA A 105 3.54 9.84 18.02
CA ALA A 105 2.17 9.42 18.31
C ALA A 105 1.81 8.08 17.66
N LEU A 106 2.39 7.76 16.49
CA LEU A 106 2.21 6.47 15.84
C LEU A 106 2.93 5.33 16.56
N LEU A 107 4.12 5.61 17.12
CA LEU A 107 4.86 4.67 17.98
C LEU A 107 4.07 4.37 19.26
N ASP A 108 3.59 5.41 19.93
CA ASP A 108 2.76 5.29 21.14
C ASP A 108 1.46 4.52 20.85
N ALA A 109 0.90 4.67 19.65
CA ALA A 109 -0.27 3.92 19.17
C ALA A 109 0.03 2.45 18.85
N GLY A 110 1.30 2.02 18.87
CA GLY A 110 1.71 0.65 18.59
C GLY A 110 1.77 0.29 17.10
N LEU A 111 2.11 1.25 16.22
CA LEU A 111 2.37 0.94 14.81
C LEU A 111 3.54 -0.05 14.67
N ASP A 112 3.36 -1.12 13.90
CA ASP A 112 4.37 -2.18 13.79
C ASP A 112 5.37 -1.98 12.64
N SER A 113 5.01 -1.26 11.60
CA SER A 113 5.93 -0.96 10.47
C SER A 113 5.39 0.15 9.58
N VAL A 114 6.29 0.80 8.85
CA VAL A 114 5.93 1.86 7.90
C VAL A 114 6.49 1.58 6.50
N ASN A 115 5.66 1.86 5.49
CA ASN A 115 6.09 1.92 4.10
C ASN A 115 6.04 3.37 3.64
N ILE A 116 7.13 3.91 3.16
CA ILE A 116 7.24 5.27 2.64
C ILE A 116 7.26 5.20 1.11
N SER A 117 6.46 6.01 0.44
CA SER A 117 6.47 6.12 -1.03
C SER A 117 7.40 7.26 -1.43
N LEU A 118 8.45 6.93 -2.19
CA LEU A 118 9.42 7.89 -2.70
C LEU A 118 9.94 7.40 -4.06
N ASP A 119 9.60 8.12 -5.11
CA ASP A 119 9.89 7.72 -6.49
C ASP A 119 11.21 8.31 -7.02
N THR A 120 11.81 9.29 -6.34
CA THR A 120 13.01 10.00 -6.79
C THR A 120 13.80 10.58 -5.62
N LEU A 121 15.09 10.80 -5.82
CA LEU A 121 15.98 11.52 -4.90
C LEU A 121 16.27 12.95 -5.36
N ASP A 122 15.74 13.36 -6.53
CA ASP A 122 15.88 14.71 -7.09
C ASP A 122 14.65 15.58 -6.75
N PRO A 123 14.83 16.76 -6.11
CA PRO A 123 13.71 17.66 -5.75
C PRO A 123 12.91 18.16 -6.97
N ALA A 124 13.55 18.34 -8.13
CA ALA A 124 12.87 18.83 -9.32
C ALA A 124 12.00 17.71 -9.94
N VAL A 125 12.53 16.48 -10.00
CA VAL A 125 11.78 15.31 -10.42
C VAL A 125 10.64 15.02 -9.43
N PHE A 126 10.88 15.16 -8.12
CA PHE A 126 9.82 15.02 -7.11
C PHE A 126 8.67 16.01 -7.35
N ARG A 127 8.98 17.28 -7.58
CA ARG A 127 7.97 18.29 -7.90
C ARG A 127 7.24 17.96 -9.20
N HIS A 128 7.95 17.46 -10.22
CA HIS A 128 7.36 17.02 -11.47
C HIS A 128 6.35 15.87 -11.27
N ILE A 129 6.70 14.86 -10.46
CA ILE A 129 5.84 13.71 -10.18
C ILE A 129 4.65 14.09 -9.32
N THR A 130 4.89 14.86 -8.25
CA THR A 130 3.91 15.08 -7.16
C THR A 130 3.13 16.40 -7.25
N ALA A 131 3.54 17.30 -8.15
CA ALA A 131 3.03 18.67 -8.28
C ALA A 131 3.08 19.47 -6.97
N ARG A 132 3.99 19.12 -6.05
CA ARG A 132 4.17 19.80 -4.75
C ARG A 132 5.66 19.88 -4.40
N ASP A 133 6.02 20.90 -3.62
CA ASP A 133 7.40 21.16 -3.16
C ASP A 133 7.61 20.65 -1.73
N GLU A 134 7.46 19.33 -1.55
CA GLU A 134 7.49 18.67 -0.23
C GLU A 134 8.66 17.68 -0.09
N PHE A 135 9.65 17.75 -0.96
CA PHE A 135 10.75 16.79 -0.97
C PHE A 135 11.53 16.78 0.37
N ALA A 136 11.82 17.96 0.93
CA ALA A 136 12.51 18.09 2.22
C ALA A 136 11.70 17.47 3.37
N SER A 137 10.36 17.61 3.34
CA SER A 137 9.46 17.00 4.33
C SER A 137 9.50 15.48 4.26
N VAL A 138 9.52 14.90 3.04
CA VAL A 138 9.61 13.44 2.84
C VAL A 138 10.96 12.92 3.31
N GLN A 139 12.06 13.63 3.02
CA GLN A 139 13.39 13.25 3.49
C GLN A 139 13.48 13.28 5.03
N ALA A 140 12.89 14.29 5.68
CA ALA A 140 12.79 14.35 7.13
C ALA A 140 12.00 13.18 7.70
N GLY A 141 10.87 12.82 7.05
CA GLY A 141 10.05 11.67 7.41
C GLY A 141 10.80 10.34 7.28
N LEU A 142 11.55 10.15 6.18
CA LEU A 142 12.37 8.96 5.97
C LEU A 142 13.47 8.84 7.02
N ARG A 143 14.17 9.93 7.29
CA ARG A 143 15.24 9.96 8.31
C ARG A 143 14.68 9.61 9.69
N ALA A 144 13.61 10.28 10.12
CA ALA A 144 12.98 10.00 11.40
C ALA A 144 12.54 8.52 11.53
N ALA A 145 11.99 7.95 10.45
CA ALA A 145 11.61 6.54 10.44
C ALA A 145 12.82 5.60 10.56
N LEU A 146 13.93 5.88 9.87
CA LEU A 146 15.15 5.08 9.93
C LEU A 146 15.86 5.16 11.29
N GLU A 147 15.71 6.28 12.00
CA GLU A 147 16.22 6.48 13.37
C GLU A 147 15.32 5.87 14.45
N SER A 148 14.09 5.44 14.07
CA SER A 148 13.12 4.83 14.97
C SER A 148 13.28 3.30 15.04
N PRO A 149 12.64 2.61 16.01
CA PRO A 149 12.66 1.15 16.07
C PRO A 149 11.74 0.48 15.02
N LEU A 150 11.04 1.25 14.18
CA LEU A 150 10.11 0.67 13.18
C LEU A 150 10.86 0.03 12.02
N PRO A 151 10.46 -1.18 11.59
CA PRO A 151 10.81 -1.70 10.28
C PRO A 151 10.32 -0.77 9.17
N VAL A 152 11.25 -0.29 8.33
CA VAL A 152 10.99 0.68 7.26
C VAL A 152 11.08 0.01 5.90
N LYS A 153 10.13 0.32 5.02
CA LYS A 153 10.18 -0.06 3.60
C LYS A 153 9.98 1.18 2.75
N LEU A 154 10.78 1.31 1.72
CA LEU A 154 10.61 2.32 0.69
C LEU A 154 9.91 1.71 -0.53
N ASN A 155 8.92 2.38 -1.06
CA ASN A 155 8.28 2.03 -2.32
C ASN A 155 8.66 3.02 -3.40
N CYS A 156 9.07 2.54 -4.54
CA CYS A 156 9.33 3.33 -5.74
C CYS A 156 8.56 2.73 -6.92
N VAL A 157 7.93 3.58 -7.71
CA VAL A 157 7.30 3.21 -8.98
C VAL A 157 8.21 3.68 -10.12
N PRO A 158 8.89 2.76 -10.82
CA PRO A 158 9.75 3.10 -11.95
C PRO A 158 8.95 3.65 -13.13
N GLN A 159 9.33 4.81 -13.64
CA GLN A 159 8.66 5.52 -14.74
C GLN A 159 9.69 5.85 -15.83
N VAL A 160 9.44 5.39 -17.07
CA VAL A 160 10.32 5.66 -18.22
C VAL A 160 10.34 7.16 -18.52
N GLY A 161 11.55 7.71 -18.73
CA GLY A 161 11.75 9.14 -19.04
C GLY A 161 11.52 10.08 -17.86
N VAL A 162 11.26 9.57 -16.64
CA VAL A 162 11.02 10.39 -15.46
C VAL A 162 12.07 10.14 -14.37
N ASN A 163 12.04 8.95 -13.73
CA ASN A 163 12.95 8.59 -12.64
C ASN A 163 13.86 7.39 -12.97
N GLU A 164 13.82 6.87 -14.19
CA GLU A 164 14.56 5.66 -14.58
C GLU A 164 16.09 5.82 -14.41
N GLY A 165 16.62 7.04 -14.49
CA GLY A 165 18.03 7.34 -14.27
C GLY A 165 18.49 7.26 -12.81
N GLU A 166 17.56 7.23 -11.86
CA GLU A 166 17.86 7.25 -10.42
C GLU A 166 17.64 5.90 -9.72
N LEU A 167 17.13 4.88 -10.43
CA LEU A 167 16.66 3.64 -9.80
C LEU A 167 17.77 2.90 -9.05
N GLU A 168 19.01 2.92 -9.55
CA GLU A 168 20.17 2.37 -8.84
C GLU A 168 20.53 3.18 -7.59
N ALA A 169 20.46 4.51 -7.66
CA ALA A 169 20.71 5.36 -6.49
C ALA A 169 19.67 5.13 -5.40
N ILE A 170 18.39 4.98 -5.79
CA ILE A 170 17.30 4.63 -4.85
C ILE A 170 17.53 3.24 -4.25
N ALA A 171 17.89 2.24 -5.06
CA ALA A 171 18.20 0.89 -4.58
C ALA A 171 19.38 0.89 -3.61
N ALA A 172 20.41 1.71 -3.87
CA ALA A 172 21.60 1.82 -3.04
C ALA A 172 21.34 2.39 -1.63
N LEU A 173 20.16 2.98 -1.36
CA LEU A 173 19.77 3.35 0.01
C LEU A 173 19.71 2.13 0.94
N ALA A 174 19.43 0.93 0.40
CA ALA A 174 19.46 -0.32 1.16
C ALA A 174 20.87 -0.78 1.53
N ARG A 175 21.94 -0.23 0.90
CA ARG A 175 23.33 -0.61 1.23
C ARG A 175 23.69 -0.21 2.65
N ASP A 176 23.38 1.01 3.02
CA ASP A 176 23.87 1.62 4.26
C ASP A 176 22.80 1.63 5.37
N ASN A 177 21.55 1.26 5.06
CA ASN A 177 20.41 1.28 5.98
C ASN A 177 19.74 -0.10 6.05
N ASP A 178 19.21 -0.48 7.22
CA ASP A 178 18.29 -1.62 7.36
C ASP A 178 16.91 -1.23 6.77
N LEU A 179 16.87 -1.23 5.44
CA LEU A 179 15.77 -0.71 4.63
C LEU A 179 15.45 -1.68 3.48
N GLN A 180 14.17 -2.03 3.31
CA GLN A 180 13.76 -2.76 2.13
C GLN A 180 13.26 -1.76 1.06
N VAL A 181 14.07 -1.53 0.03
CA VAL A 181 13.69 -0.72 -1.15
C VAL A 181 12.94 -1.57 -2.14
N ARG A 182 11.67 -1.24 -2.41
CA ARG A 182 10.79 -2.03 -3.28
C ARG A 182 10.41 -1.26 -4.52
N PHE A 183 10.66 -1.86 -5.66
CA PHE A 183 10.24 -1.38 -6.96
C PHE A 183 8.93 -2.05 -7.37
N ILE A 184 7.92 -1.22 -7.64
CA ILE A 184 6.54 -1.68 -7.91
C ILE A 184 6.22 -1.33 -9.36
N GLU A 185 5.92 -2.33 -10.18
CA GLU A 185 5.45 -2.09 -11.55
C GLU A 185 4.21 -1.20 -11.54
N MET A 186 4.19 -0.22 -12.44
CA MET A 186 3.01 0.61 -12.69
C MET A 186 1.85 -0.28 -13.14
N MET A 187 0.78 -0.28 -12.38
CA MET A 187 -0.41 -1.03 -12.73
C MET A 187 -1.32 -0.21 -13.66
N PRO A 188 -1.97 -0.83 -14.65
CA PRO A 188 -2.84 -0.12 -15.60
C PRO A 188 -4.18 0.27 -14.95
N ILE A 189 -4.11 1.11 -13.91
CA ILE A 189 -5.27 1.56 -13.13
C ILE A 189 -5.34 3.08 -13.15
N GLY A 190 -6.50 3.61 -13.51
CA GLY A 190 -6.76 5.05 -13.51
C GLY A 190 -5.73 5.82 -14.34
N TYR A 191 -5.15 6.86 -13.77
CA TYR A 191 -4.18 7.74 -14.45
C TYR A 191 -2.87 7.05 -14.81
N GLY A 192 -2.49 5.99 -14.09
CA GLY A 192 -1.29 5.20 -14.37
C GLY A 192 -1.41 4.30 -15.60
N ALA A 193 -2.63 4.04 -16.10
CA ALA A 193 -2.86 3.09 -17.19
C ALA A 193 -2.17 3.46 -18.51
N ALA A 194 -2.01 4.75 -18.77
CA ALA A 194 -1.38 5.26 -19.99
C ALA A 194 0.13 5.60 -19.83
N MET A 195 0.68 5.43 -18.63
CA MET A 195 2.06 5.82 -18.34
C MET A 195 3.03 4.67 -18.62
N PRO A 196 4.13 4.92 -19.36
CA PRO A 196 5.14 3.91 -19.58
C PRO A 196 5.90 3.63 -18.27
N CYS A 197 6.17 2.36 -18.00
CA CYS A 197 6.92 1.94 -16.82
C CYS A 197 8.03 0.96 -17.20
N VAL A 198 9.06 0.88 -16.35
CA VAL A 198 10.08 -0.16 -16.44
C VAL A 198 9.52 -1.44 -15.84
N SER A 199 9.59 -2.54 -16.55
CA SER A 199 9.10 -3.83 -16.06
C SER A 199 9.99 -4.40 -14.95
N GLY A 200 9.40 -5.22 -14.07
CA GLY A 200 10.14 -5.87 -12.98
C GLY A 200 11.29 -6.76 -13.48
N PRO A 201 11.11 -7.61 -14.52
CA PRO A 201 12.18 -8.39 -15.10
C PRO A 201 13.32 -7.55 -15.70
N GLU A 202 12.99 -6.48 -16.42
CA GLU A 202 13.96 -5.54 -17.00
C GLU A 202 14.80 -4.87 -15.92
N LEU A 203 14.14 -4.32 -14.89
CA LEU A 203 14.82 -3.66 -13.79
C LEU A 203 15.72 -4.63 -13.01
N ARG A 204 15.27 -5.87 -12.80
CA ARG A 204 16.09 -6.91 -12.15
C ARG A 204 17.34 -7.23 -12.98
N ALA A 205 17.22 -7.37 -14.29
CA ALA A 205 18.35 -7.60 -15.18
C ALA A 205 19.35 -6.43 -15.13
N ARG A 206 18.85 -5.20 -15.14
CA ARG A 206 19.65 -3.97 -14.99
C ARG A 206 20.42 -3.95 -13.66
N PHE A 207 19.79 -4.31 -12.56
CA PHE A 207 20.44 -4.37 -11.25
C PHE A 207 21.45 -5.52 -11.14
N ALA A 208 21.18 -6.68 -11.75
CA ALA A 208 22.14 -7.77 -11.81
C ALA A 208 23.40 -7.38 -12.61
N ASN A 209 23.26 -6.60 -13.66
CA ASN A 209 24.40 -6.03 -14.40
C ASN A 209 25.18 -5.00 -13.57
N ARG A 210 24.48 -4.18 -12.78
CA ARG A 210 25.10 -3.16 -11.91
C ARG A 210 25.79 -3.76 -10.69
N TRP A 211 25.19 -4.81 -10.13
CA TRP A 211 25.67 -5.56 -8.97
C TRP A 211 25.68 -7.06 -9.28
N PRO A 212 26.77 -7.58 -9.87
CA PRO A 212 26.85 -9.00 -10.28
C PRO A 212 26.67 -10.01 -9.15
N GLU A 213 26.91 -9.60 -7.91
CA GLU A 213 26.71 -10.43 -6.71
C GLU A 213 25.28 -10.36 -6.16
N LEU A 214 24.34 -9.66 -6.85
CA LEU A 214 22.92 -9.61 -6.45
C LEU A 214 22.31 -11.02 -6.47
N HIS A 215 21.82 -11.48 -5.33
CA HIS A 215 21.25 -12.83 -5.19
C HIS A 215 19.93 -12.77 -4.40
N PRO A 216 19.02 -13.76 -4.56
CA PRO A 216 17.79 -13.85 -3.79
C PRO A 216 18.07 -13.94 -2.29
N VAL A 217 17.21 -13.30 -1.47
CA VAL A 217 17.22 -13.49 -0.03
C VAL A 217 16.47 -14.77 0.29
N GLU A 218 17.15 -15.74 0.92
CA GLU A 218 16.59 -17.02 1.34
C GLU A 218 16.24 -17.01 2.82
N GLY A 219 15.22 -17.80 3.21
CA GLY A 219 14.89 -18.06 4.61
C GLY A 219 14.31 -16.89 5.41
N THR A 220 14.18 -15.72 4.82
CA THR A 220 13.66 -14.51 5.51
C THR A 220 12.44 -13.95 4.80
N THR A 221 11.37 -13.71 5.55
CA THR A 221 10.18 -13.02 5.05
C THR A 221 10.12 -11.60 5.59
N PHE A 222 10.09 -10.62 4.71
CA PHE A 222 9.93 -9.22 5.10
C PHE A 222 8.44 -8.82 5.15
N GLY A 223 7.66 -9.52 6.01
CA GLY A 223 6.22 -9.31 6.19
C GLY A 223 5.36 -9.95 5.09
N ASN A 224 4.07 -9.59 5.04
CA ASN A 224 3.01 -10.30 4.28
C ASN A 224 2.81 -9.78 2.83
N GLY A 225 3.80 -9.09 2.26
CA GLY A 225 3.72 -8.52 0.89
C GLY A 225 4.16 -9.50 -0.19
N PRO A 226 3.88 -9.19 -1.48
CA PRO A 226 4.20 -10.05 -2.61
C PRO A 226 5.61 -9.80 -3.19
N ALA A 227 6.43 -8.97 -2.56
CA ALA A 227 7.75 -8.64 -3.08
C ALA A 227 8.69 -9.85 -3.00
N VAL A 228 9.44 -10.09 -4.07
CA VAL A 228 10.58 -10.99 -4.10
C VAL A 228 11.83 -10.17 -3.80
N TYR A 229 12.60 -10.58 -2.80
CA TYR A 229 13.74 -9.80 -2.31
C TYR A 229 15.07 -10.35 -2.74
N TYR A 230 16.00 -9.44 -2.97
CA TYR A 230 17.40 -9.68 -3.32
C TYR A 230 18.31 -8.85 -2.43
N THR A 231 19.52 -9.29 -2.23
CA THR A 231 20.55 -8.52 -1.52
C THR A 231 21.89 -8.62 -2.23
N VAL A 232 22.80 -7.73 -1.87
CA VAL A 232 24.21 -7.74 -2.29
C VAL A 232 25.05 -7.97 -1.04
N PRO A 233 26.13 -8.78 -1.09
CA PRO A 233 27.00 -8.99 0.06
C PRO A 233 27.45 -7.67 0.70
N GLY A 234 27.35 -7.59 2.02
CA GLY A 234 27.72 -6.40 2.79
C GLY A 234 26.63 -5.31 2.88
N TRP A 235 25.50 -5.46 2.20
CA TRP A 235 24.38 -4.54 2.36
C TRP A 235 23.59 -4.83 3.65
N LYS A 236 23.14 -3.77 4.33
CA LYS A 236 22.31 -3.90 5.52
C LYS A 236 20.86 -4.25 5.23
N GLY A 237 20.33 -3.73 4.12
CA GLY A 237 18.96 -3.92 3.67
C GLY A 237 18.85 -4.80 2.43
N SER A 238 17.72 -4.69 1.74
CA SER A 238 17.42 -5.52 0.57
C SER A 238 16.64 -4.75 -0.50
N ILE A 239 16.70 -5.27 -1.74
CA ILE A 239 15.96 -4.77 -2.89
C ILE A 239 14.79 -5.72 -3.15
N GLY A 240 13.58 -5.19 -3.23
CA GLY A 240 12.37 -5.98 -3.51
C GLY A 240 11.76 -5.62 -4.85
N PHE A 241 11.21 -6.62 -5.55
CA PHE A 241 10.47 -6.42 -6.79
C PHE A 241 9.03 -6.87 -6.61
N ILE A 242 8.09 -6.01 -7.01
CA ILE A 242 6.65 -6.30 -7.06
C ILE A 242 6.21 -6.22 -8.52
N ALA A 243 6.39 -7.34 -9.23
CA ALA A 243 6.01 -7.49 -10.63
C ALA A 243 4.50 -7.75 -10.73
N ALA A 244 3.71 -6.69 -10.62
CA ALA A 244 2.25 -6.80 -10.56
C ALA A 244 1.60 -7.13 -11.91
N VAL A 245 2.29 -6.86 -13.03
CA VAL A 245 1.81 -7.10 -14.40
C VAL A 245 2.50 -8.31 -14.99
N HIS A 246 3.85 -8.33 -15.02
CA HIS A 246 4.65 -9.35 -15.70
C HIS A 246 5.01 -10.56 -14.82
N GLY A 247 4.71 -10.52 -13.51
CA GLY A 247 5.00 -11.60 -12.57
C GLY A 247 3.87 -11.80 -11.56
N LYS A 248 2.68 -12.20 -12.05
CA LYS A 248 1.48 -12.36 -11.23
C LYS A 248 1.74 -13.14 -9.95
N PHE A 249 1.38 -12.56 -8.82
CA PHE A 249 1.41 -13.19 -7.49
C PHE A 249 -0.01 -13.55 -6.99
N CYS A 250 -0.97 -13.69 -7.90
CA CYS A 250 -2.37 -13.94 -7.56
C CYS A 250 -2.58 -15.26 -6.80
N ALA A 251 -1.80 -16.28 -7.13
CA ALA A 251 -1.89 -17.59 -6.48
C ALA A 251 -1.57 -17.55 -4.97
N SER A 252 -0.68 -16.64 -4.54
CA SER A 252 -0.31 -16.42 -3.13
C SER A 252 -0.94 -15.17 -2.50
N CYS A 253 -1.90 -14.53 -3.19
CA CYS A 253 -2.48 -13.26 -2.73
C CYS A 253 -3.41 -13.46 -1.53
N ASN A 254 -3.00 -12.94 -0.39
CA ASN A 254 -3.67 -13.03 0.92
C ASN A 254 -4.56 -11.83 1.26
N ARG A 255 -4.85 -10.91 0.31
CA ARG A 255 -5.35 -9.56 0.61
C ARG A 255 -6.76 -9.32 0.14
N VAL A 256 -7.49 -8.51 0.94
CA VAL A 256 -8.70 -7.79 0.57
C VAL A 256 -8.54 -6.30 0.88
N ARG A 257 -9.46 -5.46 0.39
CA ARG A 257 -9.38 -4.01 0.53
C ARG A 257 -10.70 -3.43 0.97
N LEU A 258 -10.66 -2.55 1.97
CA LEU A 258 -11.79 -1.71 2.36
C LEU A 258 -11.46 -0.26 1.98
N THR A 259 -12.30 0.35 1.16
CA THR A 259 -12.16 1.76 0.77
C THR A 259 -12.59 2.68 1.91
N SER A 260 -12.22 3.96 1.82
CA SER A 260 -12.66 4.97 2.80
C SER A 260 -14.18 5.16 2.85
N GLN A 261 -14.88 4.80 1.77
CA GLN A 261 -16.35 4.77 1.72
C GLN A 261 -16.96 3.49 2.30
N GLY A 262 -16.15 2.54 2.78
CA GLY A 262 -16.68 1.27 3.29
C GLY A 262 -17.04 0.25 2.22
N PHE A 263 -16.56 0.39 0.99
CA PHE A 263 -16.74 -0.61 -0.03
C PHE A 263 -15.65 -1.68 0.06
N LEU A 264 -16.03 -2.92 0.37
CA LEU A 264 -15.13 -4.06 0.44
C LEU A 264 -14.87 -4.64 -0.94
N ARG A 265 -13.61 -4.70 -1.35
CA ARG A 265 -13.15 -5.24 -2.63
C ARG A 265 -12.33 -6.52 -2.41
N PRO A 266 -12.65 -7.62 -3.07
CA PRO A 266 -11.88 -8.86 -2.96
C PRO A 266 -10.51 -8.77 -3.65
N CYS A 267 -10.38 -7.93 -4.69
CA CYS A 267 -9.15 -7.74 -5.45
C CYS A 267 -8.99 -6.27 -5.85
N LEU A 268 -7.74 -5.82 -6.05
CA LEU A 268 -7.43 -4.48 -6.58
C LEU A 268 -8.06 -4.25 -7.95
N ALA A 269 -7.99 -5.26 -8.82
CA ALA A 269 -8.54 -5.23 -10.17
C ALA A 269 -10.06 -5.46 -10.22
N SER A 270 -10.69 -5.95 -9.15
CA SER A 270 -12.12 -6.27 -9.16
C SER A 270 -12.97 -5.00 -9.10
N GLU A 271 -14.03 -4.96 -9.91
CA GLU A 271 -15.07 -3.95 -9.82
C GLU A 271 -16.21 -4.37 -8.88
N THR A 272 -16.35 -5.67 -8.68
CA THR A 272 -17.34 -6.24 -7.76
C THR A 272 -16.86 -6.17 -6.31
N GLY A 273 -17.81 -6.18 -5.38
CA GLY A 273 -17.56 -6.12 -3.96
C GLY A 273 -18.85 -5.89 -3.18
N CYS A 274 -18.73 -5.43 -1.95
CA CYS A 274 -19.86 -5.18 -1.06
C CYS A 274 -19.78 -3.79 -0.42
N ASP A 275 -20.86 -3.03 -0.47
CA ASP A 275 -20.97 -1.76 0.27
C ASP A 275 -21.31 -2.05 1.74
N LEU A 276 -20.27 -2.23 2.56
CA LEU A 276 -20.42 -2.45 4.00
C LEU A 276 -20.95 -1.21 4.73
N ARG A 277 -20.69 0.02 4.22
CA ARG A 277 -21.23 1.25 4.79
C ARG A 277 -22.75 1.29 4.65
N ALA A 278 -23.26 0.96 3.47
CA ALA A 278 -24.71 0.92 3.26
C ALA A 278 -25.39 -0.09 4.20
N LEU A 279 -24.81 -1.26 4.38
CA LEU A 279 -25.32 -2.25 5.33
C LEU A 279 -25.23 -1.74 6.77
N LEU A 280 -24.09 -1.20 7.19
CA LEU A 280 -23.82 -0.72 8.54
C LEU A 280 -24.78 0.43 8.91
N ARG A 281 -24.92 1.43 8.04
CA ARG A 281 -25.79 2.60 8.27
C ARG A 281 -27.27 2.27 8.05
N GLY A 282 -27.57 1.21 7.30
CA GLY A 282 -28.90 0.64 7.15
C GLY A 282 -29.37 -0.21 8.34
N GLY A 283 -28.56 -0.30 9.41
CA GLY A 283 -28.93 -1.00 10.66
C GLY A 283 -28.67 -2.51 10.62
N ALA A 284 -27.85 -3.02 9.70
CA ALA A 284 -27.48 -4.42 9.70
C ALA A 284 -26.73 -4.79 11.00
N ASP A 285 -27.09 -5.94 11.55
CA ASP A 285 -26.38 -6.50 12.69
C ASP A 285 -25.00 -7.08 12.31
N ASP A 286 -24.22 -7.42 13.33
CA ASP A 286 -22.87 -7.95 13.13
C ASP A 286 -22.86 -9.31 12.42
N ALA A 287 -23.92 -10.10 12.55
CA ALA A 287 -24.04 -11.40 11.87
C ALA A 287 -24.19 -11.19 10.36
N ARG A 288 -25.04 -10.26 9.94
CA ARG A 288 -25.24 -9.90 8.52
C ARG A 288 -23.97 -9.29 7.92
N LEU A 289 -23.31 -8.38 8.65
CA LEU A 289 -22.03 -7.80 8.19
C LEU A 289 -20.93 -8.85 8.02
N ARG A 290 -20.77 -9.79 8.98
CA ARG A 290 -19.82 -10.91 8.85
C ARG A 290 -20.11 -11.80 7.65
N THR A 291 -21.40 -12.09 7.41
CA THR A 291 -21.81 -12.87 6.23
C THR A 291 -21.39 -12.15 4.95
N ALA A 292 -21.66 -10.87 4.82
CA ALA A 292 -21.27 -10.07 3.64
C ALA A 292 -19.74 -10.02 3.46
N ILE A 293 -18.96 -9.91 4.54
CA ILE A 293 -17.49 -9.97 4.50
C ILE A 293 -17.04 -11.34 3.97
N ARG A 294 -17.58 -12.43 4.50
CA ARG A 294 -17.21 -13.80 4.09
C ARG A 294 -17.56 -14.09 2.64
N GLU A 295 -18.76 -13.71 2.20
CA GLU A 295 -19.22 -13.86 0.81
C GLU A 295 -18.29 -13.08 -0.14
N THR A 296 -17.92 -11.85 0.22
CA THR A 296 -17.00 -11.04 -0.60
C THR A 296 -15.60 -11.63 -0.65
N ILE A 297 -15.07 -12.14 0.47
CA ILE A 297 -13.77 -12.83 0.48
C ILE A 297 -13.83 -14.11 -0.37
N TRP A 298 -14.90 -14.88 -0.25
CA TRP A 298 -15.11 -16.12 -1.01
C TRP A 298 -15.16 -15.86 -2.51
N SER A 299 -15.77 -14.74 -2.96
CA SER A 299 -15.89 -14.36 -4.37
C SER A 299 -14.59 -13.79 -4.98
N LYS A 300 -13.46 -13.80 -4.24
CA LYS A 300 -12.19 -13.28 -4.74
C LYS A 300 -11.78 -13.98 -6.03
N PRO A 301 -11.54 -13.22 -7.14
CA PRO A 301 -11.19 -13.81 -8.43
C PRO A 301 -9.86 -14.58 -8.34
N ARG A 302 -9.73 -15.63 -9.15
CA ARG A 302 -8.52 -16.45 -9.23
C ARG A 302 -7.29 -15.59 -9.53
N GLU A 303 -7.42 -14.69 -10.51
CA GLU A 303 -6.36 -13.77 -10.92
C GLU A 303 -6.93 -12.46 -11.49
N HIS A 304 -6.07 -11.47 -11.69
CA HIS A 304 -6.36 -10.25 -12.43
C HIS A 304 -5.91 -10.40 -13.90
N HIS A 305 -6.38 -9.47 -14.74
CA HIS A 305 -6.09 -9.41 -16.17
C HIS A 305 -5.45 -8.06 -16.54
N PHE A 306 -4.42 -7.63 -15.80
CA PHE A 306 -3.73 -6.36 -16.06
C PHE A 306 -2.99 -6.34 -17.40
N GLU A 307 -2.57 -7.51 -17.89
CA GLU A 307 -1.95 -7.68 -19.20
C GLU A 307 -2.88 -7.30 -20.35
N ASP A 308 -4.19 -7.49 -20.20
CA ASP A 308 -5.16 -7.17 -21.26
C ASP A 308 -5.42 -5.67 -21.40
N ARG A 309 -4.87 -4.84 -20.50
CA ARG A 309 -5.06 -3.37 -20.43
C ARG A 309 -6.51 -2.89 -20.53
N CYS A 310 -7.46 -3.78 -20.33
CA CYS A 310 -8.91 -3.54 -20.44
C CYS A 310 -9.55 -3.04 -19.15
N MET A 311 -8.78 -2.34 -18.30
CA MET A 311 -9.33 -1.80 -17.05
C MET A 311 -10.05 -0.47 -17.35
N PRO A 312 -11.30 -0.31 -16.89
CA PRO A 312 -12.00 0.95 -17.04
C PRO A 312 -11.21 2.10 -16.40
N ALA A 313 -10.99 3.17 -17.15
CA ALA A 313 -10.29 4.38 -16.70
C ALA A 313 -10.99 5.11 -15.52
N THR A 314 -12.13 4.61 -15.08
CA THR A 314 -13.02 5.27 -14.12
C THR A 314 -12.56 5.22 -12.67
N ARG A 315 -11.51 4.43 -12.33
CA ARG A 315 -11.08 4.26 -10.95
C ARG A 315 -9.62 4.62 -10.76
N SER A 316 -9.39 5.60 -9.93
CA SER A 316 -8.07 6.06 -9.55
C SER A 316 -7.54 5.30 -8.35
N MET A 317 -6.22 5.09 -8.29
CA MET A 317 -5.55 4.32 -7.22
C MET A 317 -5.89 4.84 -5.82
N TYR A 318 -5.95 6.17 -5.63
CA TYR A 318 -6.27 6.78 -4.34
C TYR A 318 -7.66 6.42 -3.79
N ARG A 319 -8.63 6.08 -4.67
CA ARG A 319 -9.99 5.68 -4.25
C ARG A 319 -10.10 4.21 -3.82
N ILE A 320 -9.15 3.39 -4.22
CA ILE A 320 -9.18 1.95 -3.94
C ILE A 320 -8.17 1.52 -2.89
N GLY A 321 -7.51 2.46 -2.23
CA GLY A 321 -6.54 2.21 -1.17
C GLY A 321 -5.21 1.70 -1.71
N GLY A 322 -4.60 2.49 -2.54
CA GLY A 322 -3.38 2.29 -3.32
C GLY A 322 -2.21 1.59 -2.68
#